data_299fb8976f0dfa34adf7ec697117658b
#
_entry.id   299fb8976f0dfa34adf7ec697117658b
#
_cell.length_a   1.000
_cell.length_b   1.000
_cell.length_c   1.000
_cell.angle_alpha   90.00
_cell.angle_beta   90.00
_cell.angle_gamma   90.00
#
_symmetry.space_group_name_H-M   'P 1'
#
loop_
_entity.id
_entity.type
_entity.pdbx_description
1 polymer ?
#
loop_
_entity_poly.entity_id
_entity_poly.type
_entity_poly.pdbx_seq_one_letter_code
_entity_poly.pdbx_strand_id
1 'polypeptide(L)'
;MFLTVKQKILIILLEKGPLQNSEIARRAGITEQWCSETINALYADGLIESQFITPRRINKLTGRGLEIAKRLKEISENVISKSVRHV
;
A
#
# COMPACT_ATOMS: atom_id res chain seq x y z
N MET A 1 -12.34 2.97 -10.51
CA MET A 1 -12.46 2.82 -9.06
C MET A 1 -11.40 3.64 -8.36
N PHE A 2 -11.82 4.44 -7.39
CA PHE A 2 -10.87 5.25 -6.63
C PHE A 2 -10.42 4.49 -5.40
N LEU A 3 -9.12 4.36 -5.25
CA LEU A 3 -8.54 3.69 -4.08
C LEU A 3 -8.34 4.70 -2.94
N THR A 4 -8.60 4.25 -1.72
CA THR A 4 -8.23 5.03 -0.54
C THR A 4 -6.70 5.04 -0.42
N VAL A 5 -6.17 5.94 0.40
CA VAL A 5 -4.72 5.99 0.63
C VAL A 5 -4.21 4.69 1.24
N LYS A 6 -4.95 4.11 2.18
CA LYS A 6 -4.60 2.79 2.75
C LYS A 6 -4.49 1.71 1.68
N GLN A 7 -5.47 1.65 0.78
CA GLN A 7 -5.48 0.67 -0.30
C GLN A 7 -4.33 0.89 -1.28
N LYS A 8 -4.06 2.15 -1.62
CA LYS A 8 -2.92 2.51 -2.47
C LYS A 8 -1.60 2.01 -1.88
N ILE A 9 -1.38 2.26 -0.59
CA ILE A 9 -0.14 1.86 0.07
C ILE A 9 0.01 0.34 0.07
N LEU A 10 -1.07 -0.39 0.34
CA LEU A 10 -1.03 -1.86 0.30
C LEU A 10 -0.63 -2.37 -1.09
N ILE A 11 -1.18 -1.80 -2.14
CA ILE A 11 -0.84 -2.19 -3.51
C ILE A 11 0.61 -1.82 -3.85
N ILE A 12 1.07 -0.65 -3.44
CA ILE A 12 2.45 -0.22 -3.65
C ILE A 12 3.42 -1.23 -3.01
N LEU A 13 3.16 -1.61 -1.77
CA LEU A 13 4.01 -2.58 -1.07
C LEU A 13 3.94 -3.98 -1.68
N LEU A 14 2.80 -4.35 -2.25
CA LEU A 14 2.68 -5.61 -2.99
C LEU A 14 3.57 -5.61 -4.23
N GLU A 15 3.55 -4.51 -4.99
CA GLU A 15 4.26 -4.43 -6.26
C GLU A 15 5.77 -4.19 -6.10
N LYS A 16 6.15 -3.40 -5.09
CA LYS A 16 7.55 -2.96 -4.93
C LYS A 16 8.29 -3.68 -3.80
N GLY A 17 7.55 -4.36 -2.91
CA GLY A 17 8.15 -4.98 -1.74
C GLY A 17 8.42 -3.96 -0.62
N PRO A 18 9.28 -4.30 0.34
CA PRO A 18 9.56 -3.41 1.48
C PRO A 18 10.09 -2.05 1.05
N LEU A 19 9.53 -0.99 1.62
CA LEU A 19 9.89 0.40 1.31
C LEU A 19 9.91 1.26 2.57
N GLN A 20 10.74 2.31 2.53
CA GLN A 20 10.74 3.31 3.59
C GLN A 20 9.62 4.33 3.38
N ASN A 21 9.25 5.04 4.46
CA ASN A 21 8.11 5.97 4.44
C ASN A 21 8.19 7.01 3.33
N SER A 22 9.35 7.64 3.14
CA SER A 22 9.53 8.68 2.12
C SER A 22 9.25 8.17 0.72
N GLU A 23 9.66 6.94 0.44
CA GLU A 23 9.43 6.32 -0.86
C GLU A 23 7.96 5.99 -1.08
N ILE A 24 7.30 5.48 -0.05
CA ILE A 24 5.87 5.20 -0.11
C ILE A 24 5.08 6.49 -0.34
N ALA A 25 5.42 7.54 0.40
CA ALA A 25 4.75 8.84 0.26
C ALA A 25 4.89 9.38 -1.16
N ARG A 26 6.08 9.30 -1.72
CA ARG A 26 6.35 9.76 -3.08
C ARG A 26 5.52 8.99 -4.10
N ARG A 27 5.49 7.67 -3.99
CA ARG A 27 4.74 6.81 -4.92
C ARG A 27 3.24 6.97 -4.79
N ALA A 28 2.74 7.20 -3.58
CA ALA A 28 1.32 7.41 -3.33
C ALA A 28 0.86 8.84 -3.64
N GLY A 29 1.79 9.77 -3.81
CA GLY A 29 1.47 11.18 -4.08
C GLY A 29 0.89 11.90 -2.87
N ILE A 30 1.39 11.59 -1.69
CA ILE A 30 0.93 12.19 -0.43
C ILE A 30 2.12 12.75 0.36
N THR A 31 1.81 13.56 1.39
CA THR A 31 2.85 14.07 2.28
C THR A 31 3.44 12.96 3.13
N GLU A 32 4.66 13.14 3.61
CA GLU A 32 5.29 12.18 4.51
C GLU A 32 4.54 12.05 5.82
N GLN A 33 3.97 13.15 6.32
CA GLN A 33 3.17 13.12 7.55
C GLN A 33 1.91 12.28 7.35
N TRP A 34 1.18 12.49 6.28
CA TRP A 34 0.00 11.69 5.94
C TRP A 34 0.37 10.23 5.79
N CYS A 35 1.47 9.96 5.10
CA CYS A 35 1.97 8.61 4.92
C CYS A 35 2.26 7.94 6.27
N SER A 36 2.97 8.62 7.16
CA SER A 36 3.29 8.08 8.49
C SER A 36 2.04 7.74 9.30
N GLU A 37 1.05 8.63 9.27
CA GLU A 37 -0.22 8.39 9.96
C GLU A 37 -0.94 7.17 9.39
N THR A 38 -0.97 7.04 8.07
CA THR A 38 -1.63 5.91 7.40
C THR A 38 -0.88 4.60 7.67
N ILE A 39 0.44 4.64 7.64
CA ILE A 39 1.27 3.46 7.95
C ILE A 39 1.05 3.02 9.39
N ASN A 40 0.97 3.95 10.34
CA ASN A 40 0.68 3.61 11.73
C ASN A 40 -0.68 2.94 11.86
N ALA A 41 -1.68 3.40 11.13
CA ALA A 41 -3.00 2.79 11.13
C ALA A 41 -2.97 1.37 10.54
N LEU A 42 -2.26 1.18 9.44
CA LEU A 42 -2.10 -0.15 8.83
C LEU A 42 -1.33 -1.11 9.74
N TYR A 43 -0.33 -0.59 10.44
CA TYR A 43 0.41 -1.37 11.43
C TYR A 43 -0.51 -1.81 12.58
N ALA A 44 -1.33 -0.90 13.09
CA ALA A 44 -2.29 -1.22 14.14
C ALA A 44 -3.33 -2.26 13.69
N ASP A 45 -3.68 -2.25 12.40
CA ASP A 45 -4.61 -3.22 11.82
C ASP A 45 -3.97 -4.57 11.52
N GLY A 46 -2.66 -4.71 11.73
CA GLY A 46 -1.94 -5.94 11.47
C GLY A 46 -1.69 -6.24 10.00
N LEU A 47 -1.75 -5.22 9.14
CA LEU A 47 -1.57 -5.38 7.69
C LEU A 47 -0.15 -5.11 7.22
N ILE A 48 0.60 -4.34 7.97
CA ILE A 48 2.02 -4.11 7.72
C ILE A 48 2.82 -4.31 8.99
N GLU A 49 4.10 -4.56 8.82
CA GLU A 49 5.07 -4.55 9.90
C GLU A 49 6.20 -3.63 9.52
N SER A 50 6.86 -3.06 10.53
CA SER A 50 7.92 -2.08 10.33
C SER A 50 9.20 -2.56 11.00
N GLN A 51 10.31 -2.36 10.31
CA GLN A 51 11.63 -2.65 10.82
C GLN A 51 12.39 -1.34 10.91
N PHE A 52 12.89 -1.03 12.11
CA PHE A 52 13.65 0.20 12.32
C PHE A 52 15.13 -0.09 12.16
N ILE A 53 15.68 0.33 11.05
CA ILE A 53 17.13 0.28 10.79
C ILE A 53 17.58 1.73 10.78
N THR A 54 18.10 2.18 11.90
CA THR A 54 18.46 3.58 12.12
C THR A 54 19.30 4.12 10.96
N PRO A 55 18.94 5.25 10.33
CA PRO A 55 17.83 6.16 10.70
C PRO A 55 16.50 5.86 9.96
N ARG A 56 16.33 4.69 9.39
CA ARG A 56 15.22 4.38 8.49
C ARG A 56 14.18 3.47 9.13
N ARG A 57 12.94 3.65 8.70
CA ARG A 57 11.84 2.74 8.99
C ARG A 57 11.42 2.07 7.70
N ILE A 58 11.62 0.76 7.61
CA ILE A 58 11.25 -0.03 6.44
C ILE A 58 9.94 -0.74 6.73
N ASN A 59 8.98 -0.60 5.82
CA ASN A 59 7.65 -1.16 5.97
C ASN A 59 7.42 -2.27 4.96
N LYS A 60 6.83 -3.37 5.40
CA LYS A 60 6.49 -4.48 4.52
C LYS A 60 5.12 -5.04 4.90
N LEU A 61 4.49 -5.74 3.96
CA LEU A 61 3.22 -6.39 4.21
C LEU A 61 3.40 -7.60 5.14
N THR A 62 2.44 -7.77 6.05
CA THR A 62 2.27 -9.03 6.78
C THR A 62 1.61 -10.04 5.85
N GLY A 63 1.49 -11.31 6.27
CA GLY A 63 0.74 -12.29 5.51
C GLY A 63 -0.69 -11.85 5.23
N ARG A 64 -1.34 -11.26 6.25
CA ARG A 64 -2.70 -10.73 6.12
C ARG A 64 -2.75 -9.55 5.16
N GLY A 65 -1.78 -8.64 5.26
CA GLY A 65 -1.70 -7.49 4.35
C GLY A 65 -1.46 -7.92 2.92
N LEU A 66 -0.61 -8.92 2.71
CA LEU A 66 -0.34 -9.47 1.39
C LEU A 66 -1.60 -10.02 0.75
N GLU A 67 -2.38 -10.79 1.49
CA GLU A 67 -3.63 -11.37 0.99
C GLU A 67 -4.62 -10.28 0.58
N ILE A 68 -4.80 -9.28 1.44
CA ILE A 68 -5.71 -8.16 1.15
C ILE A 68 -5.22 -7.36 -0.06
N ALA A 69 -3.92 -7.08 -0.14
CA ALA A 69 -3.35 -6.34 -1.25
C ALA A 69 -3.56 -7.06 -2.59
N LYS A 70 -3.40 -8.37 -2.60
CA LYS A 70 -3.64 -9.18 -3.81
C LYS A 70 -5.09 -9.06 -4.28
N ARG A 71 -6.05 -9.13 -3.36
CA ARG A 71 -7.46 -9.00 -3.68
C ARG A 71 -7.80 -7.60 -4.19
N LEU A 72 -7.23 -6.57 -3.57
CA LEU A 72 -7.43 -5.19 -4.01
C LEU A 72 -6.90 -4.98 -5.42
N LYS A 73 -5.74 -5.54 -5.72
CA LYS A 73 -5.14 -5.44 -7.05
C LYS A 73 -6.01 -6.14 -8.09
N GLU A 74 -6.50 -7.33 -7.80
CA GLU A 74 -7.40 -8.06 -8.70
C GLU A 74 -8.67 -7.26 -9.00
N ILE A 75 -9.29 -6.68 -7.99
CA ILE A 75 -10.50 -5.90 -8.17
C ILE A 75 -10.23 -4.68 -9.05
N SER A 76 -9.14 -3.97 -8.80
CA SER A 76 -8.73 -2.81 -9.59
C SER A 76 -8.51 -3.19 -11.05
N GLU A 77 -7.76 -4.25 -11.30
CA GLU A 77 -7.46 -4.71 -12.66
C GLU A 77 -8.71 -5.18 -13.38
N ASN A 78 -9.59 -5.91 -12.69
CA ASN A 78 -10.84 -6.39 -13.29
C ASN A 78 -11.77 -5.25 -13.67
N VAL A 79 -11.86 -4.22 -12.85
CA VAL A 79 -12.66 -3.03 -13.17
C VAL A 79 -12.12 -2.34 -14.42
N ILE A 80 -10.81 -2.16 -14.49
CA ILE A 80 -10.14 -1.56 -15.66
C ILE A 80 -10.36 -2.41 -16.90
N SER A 81 -10.17 -3.74 -16.79
CA SER A 81 -10.35 -4.66 -17.91
C SER A 81 -11.78 -4.65 -18.44
N LYS A 82 -12.76 -4.64 -17.55
CA LYS A 82 -14.18 -4.56 -17.97
C LYS A 82 -14.49 -3.26 -18.69
N SER A 83 -13.94 -2.15 -18.23
CA SER A 83 -14.12 -0.86 -18.89
C SER A 83 -13.57 -0.89 -20.31
N VAL A 84 -12.41 -1.50 -20.51
CA VAL A 84 -11.79 -1.62 -21.83
C VAL A 84 -12.62 -2.52 -22.75
N ARG A 85 -13.19 -3.61 -22.22
CA ARG A 85 -13.96 -4.58 -23.01
C ARG A 85 -15.27 -4.04 -23.53
N HIS A 86 -15.82 -3.03 -22.90
CA HIS A 86 -17.10 -2.45 -23.28
C HIS A 86 -16.99 -1.36 -24.34
N VAL A 87 -15.82 -1.10 -24.81
CA VAL A 87 -15.60 -0.09 -25.86
C VAL A 87 -15.95 -0.59 -27.24
#